data_5985cdd8f0fcfaefd44063fd718da424
#
_entry.id   5985cdd8f0fcfaefd44063fd718da424
#
_cell.length_a   1.000
_cell.length_b   1.000
_cell.length_c   1.000
_cell.angle_alpha   90.00
_cell.angle_beta   90.00
_cell.angle_gamma   90.00
#
_symmetry.space_group_name_H-M   'P 1'
#
loop_
_entity.id
_entity.type
_entity.pdbx_description
1 polymer ?
#
loop_
_entity_poly.entity_id
_entity_poly.type
_entity_poly.pdbx_seq_one_letter_code
_entity_poly.pdbx_strand_id
1 'polypeptide(L)'
;MSLRDSDDLSWYARKAARAATPLPGAEPDPTRVELLRERLERLRAAGIKGDFKSMTLYTRRLPPGCRPCLAGKGTNLYVTGLCTRDCFFCFNLKPRKDETVVHGIPVDNPGEAVDIVARYGLRSVGLSGGEPLMRPERALALLGALKAMPQPPRVDLYTNGDLASDELLLRLHRAGLDAIRFDLAARDYDLEPVRRARRIFAEVAVEIPVVPEHQKRLEKMVLELDSLGVPFLNTHELFLCAENSERVVADGQIPLKSESRHLLWRPTADSGAAALDLLLFALARTRTLSVYYCSCGTQELIAARGLARRRRNLTDAHPQ
;
A
#
# COMPACT_ATOMS: atom_id res chain seq x y z
N MET A 1 -22.55 -2.59 23.98
CA MET A 1 -21.51 -3.65 23.96
C MET A 1 -20.16 -2.93 23.95
N SER A 2 -19.44 -2.95 25.06
CA SER A 2 -18.20 -2.19 25.26
C SER A 2 -17.09 -2.86 24.46
N LEU A 3 -16.71 -2.28 23.31
CA LEU A 3 -15.42 -2.56 22.72
C LEU A 3 -14.37 -2.05 23.70
N ARG A 4 -13.48 -2.92 24.10
CA ARG A 4 -12.46 -2.65 25.13
C ARG A 4 -11.53 -1.54 24.61
N ASP A 5 -11.71 -0.32 25.08
CA ASP A 5 -10.88 0.85 24.71
C ASP A 5 -9.37 0.62 25.00
N SER A 6 -9.03 -0.34 25.85
CA SER A 6 -7.65 -0.70 26.19
C SER A 6 -6.94 -1.55 25.13
N ASP A 7 -7.66 -2.36 24.33
CA ASP A 7 -7.06 -3.26 23.32
C ASP A 7 -6.84 -2.55 21.97
N ASP A 8 -7.52 -1.42 21.75
CA ASP A 8 -7.46 -0.63 20.52
C ASP A 8 -6.07 -0.01 20.26
N LEU A 9 -5.27 0.15 21.30
CA LEU A 9 -3.90 0.65 21.21
C LEU A 9 -2.83 -0.46 21.14
N SER A 10 -3.17 -1.73 21.37
CA SER A 10 -2.18 -2.78 21.55
C SER A 10 -1.32 -3.03 20.31
N TRP A 11 -1.90 -3.01 19.11
CA TRP A 11 -1.16 -3.17 17.86
C TRP A 11 -0.32 -1.92 17.55
N TYR A 12 -0.92 -0.72 17.64
CA TYR A 12 -0.21 0.55 17.48
C TYR A 12 0.81 0.78 18.58
N ALA A 13 0.51 0.41 19.85
CA ALA A 13 1.45 0.51 20.96
C ALA A 13 2.66 -0.42 20.77
N ARG A 14 2.46 -1.65 20.30
CA ARG A 14 3.55 -2.56 19.93
C ARG A 14 4.40 -1.99 18.79
N LYS A 15 3.77 -1.37 17.79
CA LYS A 15 4.47 -0.71 16.69
C LYS A 15 5.19 0.55 17.16
N ALA A 16 4.57 1.36 18.00
CA ALA A 16 5.15 2.57 18.59
C ALA A 16 6.32 2.26 19.55
N ALA A 17 6.21 1.21 20.36
CA ALA A 17 7.29 0.79 21.26
C ALA A 17 8.56 0.37 20.49
N ARG A 18 8.40 -0.27 19.33
CA ARG A 18 9.52 -0.59 18.44
C ARG A 18 10.07 0.63 17.70
N ALA A 19 9.23 1.60 17.41
CA ALA A 19 9.63 2.88 16.81
C ALA A 19 10.44 3.79 17.76
N ALA A 20 10.51 3.46 19.05
CA ALA A 20 11.38 4.15 20.02
C ALA A 20 12.88 3.87 19.79
N THR A 21 13.22 2.84 18.99
CA THR A 21 14.61 2.61 18.58
C THR A 21 14.99 3.69 17.55
N PRO A 22 16.07 4.49 17.79
CA PRO A 22 16.50 5.48 16.83
C PRO A 22 16.82 4.81 15.49
N LEU A 23 16.09 5.18 14.45
CA LEU A 23 16.37 4.72 13.09
C LEU A 23 17.55 5.50 12.51
N PRO A 24 18.48 4.86 11.80
CA PRO A 24 19.55 5.57 11.09
C PRO A 24 18.96 6.52 10.04
N GLY A 25 19.66 7.59 9.74
CA GLY A 25 19.25 8.52 8.68
C GLY A 25 20.31 9.57 8.44
N ALA A 26 20.72 9.71 7.18
CA ALA A 26 21.62 10.72 6.72
C ALA A 26 20.89 12.04 6.44
N GLU A 27 21.60 13.17 6.53
CA GLU A 27 21.11 14.44 5.99
C GLU A 27 20.99 14.32 4.46
N PRO A 28 19.97 14.95 3.85
CA PRO A 28 19.88 15.01 2.40
C PRO A 28 21.10 15.74 1.80
N ASP A 29 21.73 15.12 0.81
CA ASP A 29 22.81 15.74 0.04
C ASP A 29 22.22 16.93 -0.77
N PRO A 30 22.80 18.15 -0.67
CA PRO A 30 22.34 19.31 -1.41
C PRO A 30 22.26 19.08 -2.93
N THR A 31 23.21 18.34 -3.50
CA THR A 31 23.21 17.98 -4.92
C THR A 31 21.99 17.13 -5.29
N ARG A 32 21.65 16.16 -4.45
CA ARG A 32 20.43 15.34 -4.64
C ARG A 32 19.16 16.15 -4.53
N VAL A 33 19.12 17.15 -3.64
CA VAL A 33 17.97 18.06 -3.51
C VAL A 33 17.78 18.88 -4.79
N GLU A 34 18.85 19.38 -5.39
CA GLU A 34 18.76 20.14 -6.65
C GLU A 34 18.33 19.25 -7.82
N LEU A 35 18.91 18.07 -7.96
CA LEU A 35 18.48 17.08 -8.97
C LEU A 35 17.01 16.68 -8.80
N LEU A 36 16.51 16.59 -7.58
CA LEU A 36 15.09 16.33 -7.32
C LEU A 36 14.23 17.50 -7.80
N ARG A 37 14.67 18.74 -7.56
CA ARG A 37 13.96 19.94 -8.01
C ARG A 37 13.87 20.02 -9.53
N GLU A 38 14.93 19.77 -10.26
CA GLU A 38 14.97 19.67 -11.72
C GLU A 38 14.00 18.58 -12.24
N ARG A 39 13.98 17.40 -11.59
CA ARG A 39 13.03 16.33 -11.94
C ARG A 39 11.56 16.79 -11.78
N LEU A 40 11.24 17.48 -10.69
CA LEU A 40 9.89 17.98 -10.45
C LEU A 40 9.46 19.02 -11.49
N GLU A 41 10.38 19.88 -11.96
CA GLU A 41 10.11 20.80 -13.05
C GLU A 41 9.84 20.08 -14.38
N ARG A 42 10.65 19.08 -14.70
CA ARG A 42 10.42 18.21 -15.88
C ARG A 42 9.07 17.49 -15.81
N LEU A 43 8.66 16.99 -14.65
CA LEU A 43 7.37 16.34 -14.42
C LEU A 43 6.21 17.31 -14.63
N ARG A 44 6.31 18.56 -14.15
CA ARG A 44 5.31 19.61 -14.39
C ARG A 44 5.20 19.94 -15.88
N ALA A 45 6.33 20.17 -16.54
CA ALA A 45 6.38 20.44 -17.96
C ALA A 45 5.80 19.31 -18.82
N ALA A 46 6.00 18.05 -18.40
CA ALA A 46 5.45 16.86 -19.07
C ALA A 46 3.95 16.65 -18.80
N GLY A 47 3.32 17.43 -17.91
CA GLY A 47 1.90 17.31 -17.60
C GLY A 47 1.54 16.18 -16.61
N ILE A 48 2.49 15.76 -15.77
CA ILE A 48 2.21 14.86 -14.65
C ILE A 48 1.22 15.52 -13.70
N LYS A 49 0.23 14.75 -13.27
CA LYS A 49 -0.88 15.18 -12.43
C LYS A 49 -0.62 14.90 -10.96
N GLY A 50 -1.33 15.61 -10.08
CA GLY A 50 -1.33 15.34 -8.65
C GLY A 50 -0.88 16.51 -7.78
N ASP A 51 -0.55 16.20 -6.55
CA ASP A 51 -0.05 17.17 -5.57
C ASP A 51 1.47 17.04 -5.42
N PHE A 52 2.18 18.04 -5.93
CA PHE A 52 3.64 18.10 -5.88
C PHE A 52 4.18 18.40 -4.46
N LYS A 53 3.35 18.92 -3.56
CA LYS A 53 3.76 19.19 -2.19
C LYS A 53 3.88 17.90 -1.37
N SER A 54 2.90 17.03 -1.48
CA SER A 54 2.92 15.70 -0.84
C SER A 54 3.56 14.62 -1.69
N MET A 55 4.01 14.97 -2.92
CA MET A 55 4.52 14.01 -3.89
C MET A 55 3.52 12.89 -4.24
N THR A 56 2.24 13.25 -4.28
CA THR A 56 1.13 12.38 -4.72
C THR A 56 0.98 12.51 -6.22
N LEU A 57 1.79 11.84 -7.02
CA LEU A 57 1.92 12.10 -8.45
C LEU A 57 1.46 10.92 -9.30
N TYR A 58 0.85 11.18 -10.46
CA TYR A 58 0.39 10.13 -11.35
C TYR A 58 0.35 10.58 -12.82
N THR A 59 0.49 9.62 -13.74
CA THR A 59 0.55 9.92 -15.18
C THR A 59 -0.83 10.30 -15.76
N ARG A 60 -1.82 9.41 -15.71
CA ARG A 60 -3.13 9.58 -16.38
C ARG A 60 -4.28 9.71 -15.38
N ARG A 61 -4.49 8.68 -14.56
CA ARG A 61 -5.58 8.64 -13.57
C ARG A 61 -5.14 7.91 -12.30
N LEU A 62 -5.76 8.26 -11.18
CA LEU A 62 -5.59 7.53 -9.93
C LEU A 62 -6.39 6.23 -9.93
N PRO A 63 -5.85 5.13 -9.35
CA PRO A 63 -6.63 3.93 -9.11
C PRO A 63 -7.86 4.25 -8.25
N PRO A 64 -9.03 3.64 -8.54
CA PRO A 64 -10.27 3.91 -7.82
C PRO A 64 -10.15 3.75 -6.30
N GLY A 65 -9.46 2.71 -5.82
CA GLY A 65 -9.23 2.47 -4.39
C GLY A 65 -8.32 3.51 -3.71
N CYS A 66 -7.44 4.19 -4.46
CA CYS A 66 -6.55 5.20 -3.90
C CYS A 66 -7.26 6.52 -3.59
N ARG A 67 -8.38 6.85 -4.26
CA ARG A 67 -9.13 8.09 -3.99
C ARG A 67 -9.70 8.15 -2.57
N PRO A 68 -10.46 7.13 -2.08
CA PRO A 68 -10.88 7.10 -0.69
C PRO A 68 -9.70 7.02 0.29
N CYS A 69 -8.63 6.31 -0.05
CA CYS A 69 -7.40 6.22 0.73
C CYS A 69 -6.81 7.61 0.97
N LEU A 70 -6.60 8.41 -0.08
CA LEU A 70 -6.12 9.79 0.01
C LEU A 70 -7.03 10.70 0.83
N ALA A 71 -8.32 10.41 0.89
CA ALA A 71 -9.28 11.15 1.73
C ALA A 71 -9.30 10.67 3.20
N GLY A 72 -8.43 9.75 3.61
CA GLY A 72 -8.41 9.12 4.94
C GLY A 72 -9.63 8.22 5.19
N LYS A 73 -10.24 7.69 4.13
CA LYS A 73 -11.38 6.74 4.18
C LYS A 73 -10.98 5.34 3.71
N GLY A 74 -9.69 5.06 3.60
CA GLY A 74 -9.14 3.75 3.29
C GLY A 74 -8.56 3.08 4.53
N THR A 75 -8.49 1.75 4.49
CA THR A 75 -7.79 0.95 5.50
C THR A 75 -7.23 -0.32 4.90
N ASN A 76 -6.18 -0.85 5.53
CA ASN A 76 -5.77 -2.23 5.34
C ASN A 76 -6.49 -3.12 6.35
N LEU A 77 -6.97 -4.26 5.86
CA LEU A 77 -7.47 -5.38 6.63
C LEU A 77 -6.46 -6.52 6.47
N TYR A 78 -5.71 -6.79 7.52
CA TYR A 78 -4.78 -7.91 7.56
C TYR A 78 -5.57 -9.19 7.80
N VAL A 79 -5.68 -10.03 6.76
CA VAL A 79 -6.35 -11.34 6.83
C VAL A 79 -5.53 -12.28 7.73
N THR A 80 -4.21 -12.19 7.64
CA THR A 80 -3.24 -12.93 8.46
C THR A 80 -1.90 -12.21 8.40
N GLY A 81 -1.07 -12.37 9.44
CA GLY A 81 0.33 -11.93 9.39
C GLY A 81 1.27 -12.94 8.73
N LEU A 82 0.82 -14.19 8.48
CA LEU A 82 1.63 -15.22 7.81
C LEU A 82 1.88 -14.86 6.35
N CYS A 83 3.03 -15.27 5.81
CA CYS A 83 3.39 -15.01 4.42
C CYS A 83 4.28 -16.13 3.86
N THR A 84 4.17 -16.37 2.55
CA THR A 84 5.02 -17.29 1.79
C THR A 84 6.41 -16.72 1.51
N ARG A 85 6.60 -15.40 1.67
CA ARG A 85 7.82 -14.66 1.34
C ARG A 85 8.41 -13.92 2.54
N ASP A 86 9.70 -13.63 2.49
CA ASP A 86 10.40 -12.79 3.46
C ASP A 86 11.20 -11.68 2.77
N CYS A 87 10.48 -10.75 2.13
CA CYS A 87 11.06 -9.65 1.36
C CYS A 87 11.86 -8.71 2.27
N PHE A 88 13.01 -8.21 1.80
CA PHE A 88 13.87 -7.32 2.58
C PHE A 88 13.18 -6.01 2.96
N PHE A 89 12.31 -5.52 2.10
CA PHE A 89 11.54 -4.28 2.29
C PHE A 89 10.28 -4.44 3.16
N CYS A 90 9.92 -5.66 3.56
CA CYS A 90 8.67 -5.93 4.27
C CYS A 90 8.62 -5.24 5.64
N PHE A 91 7.59 -4.44 5.85
CA PHE A 91 7.33 -3.66 7.07
C PHE A 91 6.33 -4.32 8.03
N ASN A 92 5.91 -5.56 7.76
CA ASN A 92 5.01 -6.29 8.63
C ASN A 92 5.71 -6.72 9.92
N LEU A 93 4.96 -6.72 11.03
CA LEU A 93 5.45 -7.11 12.35
C LEU A 93 6.02 -8.53 12.35
N LYS A 94 7.15 -8.70 13.06
CA LYS A 94 7.76 -10.00 13.35
C LYS A 94 7.82 -10.24 14.86
N PRO A 95 7.63 -11.49 15.35
CA PRO A 95 7.28 -12.70 14.59
C PRO A 95 5.89 -12.57 13.96
N ARG A 96 5.70 -13.19 12.79
CA ARG A 96 4.42 -13.21 12.08
C ARG A 96 3.41 -14.07 12.84
N LYS A 97 2.20 -13.54 13.04
CA LYS A 97 1.12 -14.22 13.73
C LYS A 97 -0.08 -14.41 12.79
N ASP A 98 -0.85 -15.46 13.03
CA ASP A 98 -2.11 -15.71 12.32
C ASP A 98 -3.27 -14.94 12.98
N GLU A 99 -3.18 -13.62 12.94
CA GLU A 99 -4.18 -12.70 13.52
C GLU A 99 -4.83 -11.89 12.40
N THR A 100 -6.14 -11.65 12.52
CA THR A 100 -6.85 -10.70 11.64
C THR A 100 -6.87 -9.33 12.31
N VAL A 101 -6.51 -8.29 11.55
CA VAL A 101 -6.45 -6.92 12.07
C VAL A 101 -7.10 -5.95 11.09
N VAL A 102 -8.08 -5.17 11.52
CA VAL A 102 -8.77 -4.16 10.72
C VAL A 102 -8.50 -2.79 11.30
N HIS A 103 -8.01 -1.88 10.50
CA HIS A 103 -7.75 -0.49 10.92
C HIS A 103 -6.86 -0.40 12.19
N GLY A 104 -5.99 -1.40 12.38
CA GLY A 104 -5.12 -1.55 13.54
C GLY A 104 -5.78 -2.22 14.76
N ILE A 105 -7.00 -2.69 14.65
CA ILE A 105 -7.77 -3.35 15.72
C ILE A 105 -7.83 -4.84 15.42
N PRO A 106 -7.35 -5.74 16.31
CA PRO A 106 -7.56 -7.17 16.17
C PRO A 106 -9.05 -7.52 16.18
N VAL A 107 -9.42 -8.49 15.35
CA VAL A 107 -10.81 -8.98 15.25
C VAL A 107 -10.83 -10.51 15.18
N ASP A 108 -11.86 -11.09 15.76
CA ASP A 108 -12.03 -12.55 15.85
C ASP A 108 -12.94 -13.10 14.73
N ASN A 109 -13.80 -12.25 14.16
CA ASN A 109 -14.77 -12.66 13.17
C ASN A 109 -15.09 -11.55 12.14
N PRO A 110 -15.69 -11.89 10.98
CA PRO A 110 -16.04 -10.93 9.94
C PRO A 110 -17.04 -9.84 10.38
N GLY A 111 -17.91 -10.11 11.35
CA GLY A 111 -18.89 -9.14 11.86
C GLY A 111 -18.20 -7.96 12.53
N GLU A 112 -17.19 -8.21 13.37
CA GLU A 112 -16.39 -7.15 13.99
C GLU A 112 -15.65 -6.30 12.96
N ALA A 113 -15.16 -6.92 11.88
CA ALA A 113 -14.54 -6.20 10.78
C ALA A 113 -15.53 -5.24 10.10
N VAL A 114 -16.78 -5.67 9.87
CA VAL A 114 -17.86 -4.86 9.32
C VAL A 114 -18.19 -3.69 10.26
N ASP A 115 -18.30 -3.95 11.55
CA ASP A 115 -18.58 -2.91 12.56
C ASP A 115 -17.52 -1.80 12.58
N ILE A 116 -16.24 -2.18 12.48
CA ILE A 116 -15.13 -1.23 12.38
C ILE A 116 -15.23 -0.40 11.09
N VAL A 117 -15.44 -1.06 9.94
CA VAL A 117 -15.58 -0.38 8.65
C VAL A 117 -16.74 0.60 8.65
N ALA A 118 -17.88 0.21 9.23
CA ALA A 118 -19.06 1.07 9.37
C ALA A 118 -18.80 2.23 10.31
N ARG A 119 -18.29 1.96 11.52
CA ARG A 119 -18.00 2.96 12.56
C ARG A 119 -17.11 4.08 12.06
N TYR A 120 -16.03 3.74 11.34
CA TYR A 120 -15.08 4.74 10.82
C TYR A 120 -15.45 5.28 9.44
N GLY A 121 -16.59 4.88 8.87
CA GLY A 121 -17.06 5.35 7.56
C GLY A 121 -16.06 5.08 6.46
N LEU A 122 -15.40 3.90 6.51
CA LEU A 122 -14.40 3.51 5.53
C LEU A 122 -15.05 3.15 4.19
N ARG A 123 -14.42 3.54 3.10
CA ARG A 123 -14.95 3.41 1.74
C ARG A 123 -14.04 2.57 0.83
N SER A 124 -12.83 2.26 1.29
CA SER A 124 -11.89 1.37 0.60
C SER A 124 -11.19 0.49 1.63
N VAL A 125 -11.22 -0.81 1.40
CA VAL A 125 -10.58 -1.83 2.25
C VAL A 125 -9.62 -2.63 1.39
N GLY A 126 -8.35 -2.67 1.79
CA GLY A 126 -7.36 -3.55 1.19
C GLY A 126 -7.24 -4.83 2.01
N LEU A 127 -7.71 -5.97 1.48
CA LEU A 127 -7.39 -7.28 2.05
C LEU A 127 -5.91 -7.55 1.84
N SER A 128 -5.14 -7.55 2.92
CA SER A 128 -3.68 -7.62 2.89
C SER A 128 -3.13 -8.37 4.12
N GLY A 129 -1.95 -7.99 4.59
CA GLY A 129 -1.28 -8.56 5.74
C GLY A 129 0.08 -9.12 5.39
N GLY A 130 0.34 -10.39 5.72
CA GLY A 130 1.43 -11.16 5.12
C GLY A 130 1.05 -11.54 3.69
N GLU A 131 0.54 -12.77 3.53
CA GLU A 131 -0.09 -13.21 2.27
C GLU A 131 -1.53 -13.64 2.60
N PRO A 132 -2.55 -12.86 2.22
CA PRO A 132 -3.94 -13.15 2.57
C PRO A 132 -4.44 -14.49 2.00
N LEU A 133 -3.89 -14.94 0.88
CA LEU A 133 -4.25 -16.20 0.25
C LEU A 133 -3.70 -17.44 0.98
N MET A 134 -2.90 -17.27 2.04
CA MET A 134 -2.61 -18.36 3.00
C MET A 134 -3.83 -18.74 3.84
N ARG A 135 -4.84 -17.88 3.90
CA ARG A 135 -6.11 -18.08 4.59
C ARG A 135 -7.29 -17.75 3.66
N PRO A 136 -7.44 -18.51 2.55
CA PRO A 136 -8.37 -18.15 1.49
C PRO A 136 -9.83 -18.12 1.97
N GLU A 137 -10.25 -19.05 2.82
CA GLU A 137 -11.61 -19.08 3.35
C GLU A 137 -11.89 -17.88 4.26
N ARG A 138 -10.91 -17.46 5.07
CA ARG A 138 -11.02 -16.26 5.89
C ARG A 138 -11.10 -15.01 5.00
N ALA A 139 -10.29 -14.92 3.96
CA ALA A 139 -10.33 -13.81 3.00
C ALA A 139 -11.69 -13.71 2.30
N LEU A 140 -12.26 -14.85 1.88
CA LEU A 140 -13.59 -14.92 1.26
C LEU A 140 -14.70 -14.57 2.24
N ALA A 141 -14.64 -15.03 3.50
CA ALA A 141 -15.63 -14.70 4.52
C ALA A 141 -15.63 -13.20 4.84
N LEU A 142 -14.46 -12.60 4.99
CA LEU A 142 -14.30 -11.14 5.19
C LEU A 142 -14.80 -10.34 3.99
N LEU A 143 -14.46 -10.77 2.76
CA LEU A 143 -14.94 -10.15 1.53
C LEU A 143 -16.47 -10.21 1.46
N GLY A 144 -17.07 -11.38 1.66
CA GLY A 144 -18.52 -11.56 1.63
C GLY A 144 -19.24 -10.69 2.65
N ALA A 145 -18.73 -10.62 3.89
CA ALA A 145 -19.30 -9.77 4.94
C ALA A 145 -19.24 -8.28 4.57
N LEU A 146 -18.10 -7.80 4.05
CA LEU A 146 -17.95 -6.41 3.60
C LEU A 146 -18.86 -6.07 2.42
N LYS A 147 -19.05 -7.00 1.48
CA LYS A 147 -19.92 -6.81 0.32
C LYS A 147 -21.41 -6.88 0.64
N ALA A 148 -21.78 -7.54 1.75
CA ALA A 148 -23.14 -7.58 2.26
C ALA A 148 -23.57 -6.32 3.02
N MET A 149 -22.69 -5.36 3.27
CA MET A 149 -23.03 -4.10 3.94
C MET A 149 -24.03 -3.28 3.12
N PRO A 150 -24.94 -2.51 3.74
CA PRO A 150 -25.89 -1.63 3.04
C PRO A 150 -25.20 -0.60 2.11
N GLN A 151 -23.99 -0.19 2.45
CA GLN A 151 -23.13 0.65 1.64
C GLN A 151 -21.74 -0.02 1.56
N PRO A 152 -21.58 -1.01 0.69
CA PRO A 152 -20.36 -1.80 0.65
C PRO A 152 -19.16 -0.93 0.28
N PRO A 153 -18.03 -1.09 0.98
CA PRO A 153 -16.79 -0.45 0.57
C PRO A 153 -16.27 -1.07 -0.74
N ARG A 154 -15.41 -0.35 -1.42
CA ARG A 154 -14.53 -0.98 -2.40
C ARG A 154 -13.56 -1.90 -1.67
N VAL A 155 -13.37 -3.12 -2.17
CA VAL A 155 -12.46 -4.11 -1.61
C VAL A 155 -11.45 -4.53 -2.68
N ASP A 156 -10.17 -4.22 -2.43
CA ASP A 156 -9.05 -4.66 -3.25
C ASP A 156 -8.25 -5.74 -2.49
N LEU A 157 -7.72 -6.75 -3.18
CA LEU A 157 -6.84 -7.76 -2.59
C LEU A 157 -5.39 -7.45 -2.94
N TYR A 158 -4.50 -7.46 -1.94
CA TYR A 158 -3.05 -7.32 -2.10
C TYR A 158 -2.39 -8.68 -1.89
N THR A 159 -1.64 -9.16 -2.87
CA THR A 159 -1.01 -10.49 -2.82
C THR A 159 0.34 -10.49 -3.52
N ASN A 160 1.25 -11.36 -3.08
CA ASN A 160 2.45 -11.65 -3.83
C ASN A 160 2.20 -12.60 -5.02
N GLY A 161 1.00 -13.18 -5.12
CA GLY A 161 0.56 -14.02 -6.24
C GLY A 161 1.00 -15.49 -6.18
N ASP A 162 1.74 -15.92 -5.15
CA ASP A 162 2.21 -17.31 -5.04
C ASP A 162 1.06 -18.32 -5.01
N LEU A 163 -0.03 -17.96 -4.35
CA LEU A 163 -1.20 -18.81 -4.12
C LEU A 163 -2.40 -18.43 -5.00
N ALA A 164 -2.22 -17.52 -5.96
CA ALA A 164 -3.28 -17.03 -6.84
C ALA A 164 -3.61 -18.01 -7.98
N SER A 165 -4.23 -19.17 -7.67
CA SER A 165 -4.73 -20.12 -8.67
C SER A 165 -5.93 -19.56 -9.43
N ASP A 166 -6.18 -20.07 -10.65
CA ASP A 166 -7.36 -19.69 -11.45
C ASP A 166 -8.68 -19.95 -10.68
N GLU A 167 -8.77 -21.08 -9.98
CA GLU A 167 -9.94 -21.44 -9.15
C GLU A 167 -10.17 -20.40 -8.05
N LEU A 168 -9.13 -20.06 -7.28
CA LEU A 168 -9.24 -19.10 -6.18
C LEU A 168 -9.55 -17.70 -6.69
N LEU A 169 -8.94 -17.29 -7.80
CA LEU A 169 -9.22 -16.01 -8.45
C LEU A 169 -10.69 -15.92 -8.90
N LEU A 170 -11.25 -16.99 -9.47
CA LEU A 170 -12.66 -17.04 -9.84
C LEU A 170 -13.58 -16.99 -8.63
N ARG A 171 -13.24 -17.65 -7.52
CA ARG A 171 -14.01 -17.58 -6.26
C ARG A 171 -14.03 -16.15 -5.72
N LEU A 172 -12.89 -15.47 -5.67
CA LEU A 172 -12.78 -14.08 -5.24
C LEU A 172 -13.56 -13.12 -6.14
N HIS A 173 -13.49 -13.31 -7.45
CA HIS A 173 -14.26 -12.52 -8.41
C HIS A 173 -15.77 -12.69 -8.20
N ARG A 174 -16.24 -13.93 -8.07
CA ARG A 174 -17.66 -14.23 -7.80
C ARG A 174 -18.15 -13.69 -6.44
N ALA A 175 -17.26 -13.62 -5.45
CA ALA A 175 -17.54 -13.00 -4.15
C ALA A 175 -17.57 -11.46 -4.19
N GLY A 176 -17.32 -10.84 -5.35
CA GLY A 176 -17.43 -9.40 -5.55
C GLY A 176 -16.16 -8.61 -5.25
N LEU A 177 -14.97 -9.23 -5.35
CA LEU A 177 -13.72 -8.50 -5.25
C LEU A 177 -13.61 -7.47 -6.39
N ASP A 178 -13.32 -6.20 -6.06
CA ASP A 178 -13.29 -5.11 -7.04
C ASP A 178 -11.99 -5.09 -7.86
N ALA A 179 -10.86 -5.38 -7.23
CA ALA A 179 -9.57 -5.43 -7.90
C ALA A 179 -8.58 -6.35 -7.18
N ILE A 180 -7.59 -6.81 -7.92
CA ILE A 180 -6.45 -7.53 -7.37
C ILE A 180 -5.16 -6.74 -7.66
N ARG A 181 -4.29 -6.64 -6.65
CA ARG A 181 -3.03 -5.91 -6.68
C ARG A 181 -1.88 -6.84 -6.35
N PHE A 182 -0.94 -6.94 -7.26
CA PHE A 182 0.21 -7.84 -7.11
C PHE A 182 1.46 -7.07 -6.67
N ASP A 183 2.10 -7.52 -5.58
CA ASP A 183 3.46 -7.11 -5.25
C ASP A 183 4.46 -7.98 -6.03
N LEU A 184 4.84 -7.50 -7.21
CA LEU A 184 5.78 -8.21 -8.06
C LEU A 184 7.24 -8.08 -7.62
N ALA A 185 7.59 -7.10 -6.78
CA ALA A 185 8.92 -7.01 -6.20
C ALA A 185 9.22 -8.21 -5.28
N ALA A 186 8.19 -8.78 -4.67
CA ALA A 186 8.29 -10.02 -3.89
C ALA A 186 8.61 -11.26 -4.76
N ARG A 187 8.44 -11.17 -6.10
CA ARG A 187 8.56 -12.27 -7.08
C ARG A 187 9.59 -12.03 -8.17
N ASP A 188 10.54 -11.18 -7.93
CA ASP A 188 11.53 -10.84 -8.95
C ASP A 188 10.92 -10.32 -10.27
N TYR A 189 9.77 -9.61 -10.14
CA TYR A 189 8.98 -9.01 -11.23
C TYR A 189 8.38 -10.02 -12.24
N ASP A 190 8.15 -11.27 -11.82
CA ASP A 190 7.44 -12.26 -12.61
C ASP A 190 5.97 -11.87 -12.82
N LEU A 191 5.55 -11.76 -14.08
CA LEU A 191 4.22 -11.31 -14.49
C LEU A 191 3.17 -12.44 -14.62
N GLU A 192 3.53 -13.69 -14.38
CA GLU A 192 2.60 -14.80 -14.58
C GLU A 192 1.29 -14.66 -13.78
N PRO A 193 1.29 -14.27 -12.49
CA PRO A 193 0.04 -14.07 -11.76
C PRO A 193 -0.82 -12.94 -12.34
N VAL A 194 -0.17 -11.89 -12.86
CA VAL A 194 -0.87 -10.77 -13.52
C VAL A 194 -1.55 -11.23 -14.80
N ARG A 195 -0.86 -11.99 -15.66
CA ARG A 195 -1.42 -12.56 -16.89
C ARG A 195 -2.64 -13.44 -16.59
N ARG A 196 -2.56 -14.24 -15.55
CA ARG A 196 -3.65 -15.10 -15.07
C ARG A 196 -4.84 -14.27 -14.61
N ALA A 197 -4.63 -13.33 -13.72
CA ALA A 197 -5.69 -12.49 -13.17
C ALA A 197 -6.36 -11.61 -14.23
N ARG A 198 -5.63 -11.13 -15.25
CA ARG A 198 -6.19 -10.32 -16.34
C ARG A 198 -7.25 -11.04 -17.19
N ARG A 199 -7.27 -12.38 -17.17
CA ARG A 199 -8.34 -13.15 -17.83
C ARG A 199 -9.66 -13.14 -17.05
N ILE A 200 -9.61 -12.79 -15.76
CA ILE A 200 -10.74 -12.89 -14.83
C ILE A 200 -11.21 -11.50 -14.36
N PHE A 201 -10.28 -10.62 -14.03
CA PHE A 201 -10.58 -9.30 -13.48
C PHE A 201 -10.40 -8.20 -14.52
N ALA A 202 -11.39 -7.30 -14.59
CA ALA A 202 -11.28 -6.07 -15.38
C ALA A 202 -10.22 -5.12 -14.79
N GLU A 203 -10.10 -5.07 -13.45
CA GLU A 203 -9.12 -4.24 -12.76
C GLU A 203 -8.08 -5.11 -12.06
N VAL A 204 -6.90 -5.18 -12.66
CA VAL A 204 -5.69 -5.72 -12.08
C VAL A 204 -4.69 -4.59 -11.93
N ALA A 205 -4.02 -4.50 -10.80
CA ALA A 205 -2.96 -3.53 -10.57
C ALA A 205 -1.69 -4.23 -10.10
N VAL A 206 -0.57 -3.56 -10.28
CA VAL A 206 0.70 -3.91 -9.67
C VAL A 206 1.04 -2.84 -8.65
N GLU A 207 1.57 -3.25 -7.49
CA GLU A 207 1.93 -2.35 -6.40
C GLU A 207 3.27 -2.79 -5.81
N ILE A 208 4.29 -1.96 -5.96
CA ILE A 208 5.68 -2.31 -5.65
C ILE A 208 6.41 -1.17 -4.94
N PRO A 209 7.36 -1.46 -4.06
CA PRO A 209 8.39 -0.50 -3.69
C PRO A 209 9.33 -0.26 -4.87
N VAL A 210 9.80 0.97 -5.03
CA VAL A 210 10.80 1.30 -6.06
C VAL A 210 12.19 1.09 -5.47
N VAL A 211 12.87 0.05 -5.94
CA VAL A 211 14.26 -0.25 -5.63
C VAL A 211 15.12 0.39 -6.74
N PRO A 212 15.98 1.39 -6.43
CA PRO A 212 16.69 2.16 -7.46
C PRO A 212 17.54 1.29 -8.41
N GLU A 213 18.18 0.27 -7.87
CA GLU A 213 19.05 -0.66 -8.61
C GLU A 213 18.26 -1.49 -9.65
N HIS A 214 16.94 -1.57 -9.49
CA HIS A 214 16.07 -2.31 -10.40
C HIS A 214 15.48 -1.44 -11.52
N GLN A 215 15.91 -0.19 -11.71
CA GLN A 215 15.31 0.78 -12.66
C GLN A 215 15.06 0.20 -14.05
N LYS A 216 16.05 -0.46 -14.67
CA LYS A 216 15.90 -1.06 -16.01
C LYS A 216 14.86 -2.18 -16.04
N ARG A 217 14.75 -2.96 -14.96
CA ARG A 217 13.75 -4.03 -14.83
C ARG A 217 12.35 -3.42 -14.68
N LEU A 218 12.23 -2.33 -13.91
CA LEU A 218 10.97 -1.59 -13.73
C LEU A 218 10.49 -0.99 -15.05
N GLU A 219 11.37 -0.38 -15.84
CA GLU A 219 11.05 0.14 -17.16
C GLU A 219 10.54 -0.95 -18.11
N LYS A 220 11.21 -2.12 -18.14
CA LYS A 220 10.75 -3.27 -18.91
C LYS A 220 9.38 -3.74 -18.45
N MET A 221 9.17 -3.88 -17.15
CA MET A 221 7.89 -4.28 -16.56
C MET A 221 6.78 -3.28 -16.93
N VAL A 222 7.04 -1.96 -16.90
CA VAL A 222 6.08 -0.93 -17.31
C VAL A 222 5.57 -1.16 -18.74
N LEU A 223 6.46 -1.44 -19.68
CA LEU A 223 6.08 -1.71 -21.07
C LEU A 223 5.27 -3.02 -21.21
N GLU A 224 5.66 -4.06 -20.48
CA GLU A 224 4.93 -5.33 -20.48
C GLU A 224 3.53 -5.18 -19.85
N LEU A 225 3.40 -4.44 -18.74
CA LEU A 225 2.10 -4.14 -18.12
C LEU A 225 1.17 -3.38 -19.07
N ASP A 226 1.69 -2.37 -19.79
CA ASP A 226 0.90 -1.64 -20.79
C ASP A 226 0.44 -2.57 -21.93
N SER A 227 1.33 -3.43 -22.43
CA SER A 227 1.01 -4.42 -23.48
C SER A 227 -0.04 -5.45 -23.04
N LEU A 228 -0.07 -5.80 -21.76
CA LEU A 228 -1.08 -6.68 -21.15
C LEU A 228 -2.41 -5.96 -20.85
N GLY A 229 -2.50 -4.66 -21.12
CA GLY A 229 -3.67 -3.86 -20.80
C GLY A 229 -3.92 -3.71 -19.30
N VAL A 230 -2.88 -3.81 -18.46
CA VAL A 230 -3.00 -3.57 -17.02
C VAL A 230 -3.28 -2.07 -16.80
N PRO A 231 -4.36 -1.71 -16.10
CA PRO A 231 -4.75 -0.31 -15.99
C PRO A 231 -3.89 0.51 -15.02
N PHE A 232 -3.29 -0.13 -13.98
CA PHE A 232 -2.62 0.59 -12.91
C PHE A 232 -1.33 -0.06 -12.44
N LEU A 233 -0.30 0.77 -12.25
CA LEU A 233 0.90 0.48 -11.50
C LEU A 233 1.03 1.51 -10.37
N ASN A 234 1.04 1.07 -9.13
CA ASN A 234 1.36 1.88 -7.97
C ASN A 234 2.83 1.66 -7.60
N THR A 235 3.57 2.73 -7.51
CA THR A 235 4.94 2.73 -7.03
C THR A 235 4.98 3.37 -5.65
N HIS A 236 5.57 2.66 -4.69
CA HIS A 236 5.84 3.19 -3.36
C HIS A 236 7.30 3.58 -3.23
N GLU A 237 7.55 4.67 -2.56
CA GLU A 237 8.90 5.00 -2.13
C GLU A 237 9.40 3.93 -1.16
N LEU A 238 10.57 3.38 -1.41
CA LEU A 238 11.20 2.45 -0.49
C LEU A 238 11.55 3.19 0.80
N PHE A 239 11.16 2.63 1.92
CA PHE A 239 11.38 3.24 3.23
C PHE A 239 11.89 2.23 4.25
N LEU A 240 12.53 2.77 5.26
CA LEU A 240 13.03 2.06 6.42
C LEU A 240 12.13 2.33 7.62
N CYS A 241 11.80 1.28 8.34
CA CYS A 241 11.09 1.29 9.62
C CYS A 241 11.72 0.28 10.58
N ALA A 242 11.25 0.21 11.81
CA ALA A 242 11.81 -0.69 12.82
C ALA A 242 11.81 -2.18 12.39
N GLU A 243 10.83 -2.59 11.58
CA GLU A 243 10.65 -3.99 11.19
C GLU A 243 11.59 -4.44 10.06
N ASN A 244 12.09 -3.52 9.25
CA ASN A 244 12.93 -3.84 8.08
C ASN A 244 14.30 -3.15 8.07
N SER A 245 14.62 -2.34 9.08
CA SER A 245 15.81 -1.46 9.09
C SER A 245 17.12 -2.18 8.79
N GLU A 246 17.38 -3.30 9.46
CA GLU A 246 18.61 -4.08 9.25
C GLU A 246 18.73 -4.60 7.83
N ARG A 247 17.62 -5.07 7.25
CA ARG A 247 17.59 -5.68 5.92
C ARG A 247 17.69 -4.63 4.81
N VAL A 248 17.02 -3.48 4.98
CA VAL A 248 17.07 -2.37 4.03
C VAL A 248 18.48 -1.77 3.99
N VAL A 249 19.15 -1.62 5.15
CA VAL A 249 20.53 -1.16 5.21
C VAL A 249 21.51 -2.22 4.65
N ALA A 250 21.29 -3.49 4.94
CA ALA A 250 22.10 -4.58 4.41
C ALA A 250 21.98 -4.73 2.87
N ASP A 251 20.85 -4.31 2.29
CA ASP A 251 20.63 -4.22 0.84
C ASP A 251 21.36 -3.00 0.20
N GLY A 252 22.06 -2.21 1.00
CA GLY A 252 22.82 -1.06 0.52
C GLY A 252 22.05 0.26 0.43
N GLN A 253 20.79 0.27 0.86
CA GLN A 253 19.94 1.47 0.80
C GLN A 253 20.32 2.47 1.88
N ILE A 254 20.39 3.75 1.52
CA ILE A 254 20.74 4.85 2.42
C ILE A 254 19.47 5.51 2.95
N PRO A 255 19.10 5.33 4.24
CA PRO A 255 17.95 6.02 4.81
C PRO A 255 18.24 7.51 5.00
N LEU A 256 17.24 8.36 4.71
CA LEU A 256 17.30 9.79 4.94
C LEU A 256 16.59 10.16 6.24
N LYS A 257 17.02 11.22 6.90
CA LYS A 257 16.27 11.84 7.99
C LYS A 257 14.89 12.29 7.48
N SER A 258 13.88 12.10 8.27
CA SER A 258 12.49 12.42 7.93
C SER A 258 11.78 13.01 9.14
N GLU A 259 10.93 13.99 8.90
CA GLU A 259 10.02 14.58 9.90
C GLU A 259 8.68 13.84 9.98
N SER A 260 8.63 12.56 9.55
CA SER A 260 7.42 11.74 9.66
C SER A 260 6.92 11.71 11.11
N ARG A 261 5.66 12.13 11.32
CA ARG A 261 5.04 12.26 12.65
C ARG A 261 4.05 11.15 12.97
N HIS A 262 3.49 10.50 11.95
CA HIS A 262 2.44 9.50 12.09
C HIS A 262 2.89 8.09 11.77
N LEU A 263 3.79 7.93 10.79
CA LEU A 263 4.24 6.62 10.32
C LEU A 263 5.62 6.23 10.84
N LEU A 264 6.42 7.20 11.26
CA LEU A 264 7.78 7.00 11.77
C LEU A 264 8.71 6.28 10.79
N TRP A 265 8.49 6.49 9.50
CA TRP A 265 9.28 5.92 8.41
C TRP A 265 10.36 6.87 7.94
N ARG A 266 11.43 6.30 7.41
CA ARG A 266 12.49 7.05 6.74
C ARG A 266 12.58 6.65 5.29
N PRO A 267 12.41 7.59 4.33
CA PRO A 267 12.60 7.30 2.92
C PRO A 267 14.06 6.92 2.66
N THR A 268 14.31 6.18 1.58
CA THR A 268 15.67 5.93 1.11
C THR A 268 16.08 6.95 0.04
N ALA A 269 17.38 7.25 -0.04
CA ALA A 269 17.92 8.40 -0.75
C ALA A 269 17.52 8.50 -2.23
N ASP A 270 17.48 7.39 -2.94
CA ASP A 270 17.34 7.38 -4.41
C ASP A 270 16.00 6.81 -4.90
N SER A 271 15.21 6.18 -4.01
CA SER A 271 13.94 5.56 -4.38
C SER A 271 12.92 6.55 -4.93
N GLY A 272 12.79 7.72 -4.28
CA GLY A 272 11.91 8.78 -4.76
C GLY A 272 12.31 9.28 -6.14
N ALA A 273 13.61 9.52 -6.37
CA ALA A 273 14.13 9.95 -7.66
C ALA A 273 13.86 8.91 -8.77
N ALA A 274 14.12 7.63 -8.48
CA ALA A 274 13.83 6.53 -9.40
C ALA A 274 12.32 6.42 -9.73
N ALA A 275 11.45 6.63 -8.75
CA ALA A 275 10.00 6.64 -8.95
C ALA A 275 9.57 7.81 -9.88
N LEU A 276 10.16 8.99 -9.72
CA LEU A 276 9.88 10.14 -10.58
C LEU A 276 10.36 9.92 -12.02
N ASP A 277 11.55 9.35 -12.19
CA ASP A 277 12.06 8.97 -13.53
C ASP A 277 11.15 7.91 -14.18
N LEU A 278 10.63 6.95 -13.40
CA LEU A 278 9.68 5.94 -13.89
C LEU A 278 8.34 6.56 -14.31
N LEU A 279 7.84 7.61 -13.64
CA LEU A 279 6.65 8.36 -14.06
C LEU A 279 6.86 9.01 -15.44
N LEU A 280 8.01 9.67 -15.66
CA LEU A 280 8.35 10.28 -16.95
C LEU A 280 8.47 9.22 -18.04
N PHE A 281 9.17 8.11 -17.76
CA PHE A 281 9.30 6.99 -18.67
C PHE A 281 7.93 6.43 -19.07
N ALA A 282 7.07 6.15 -18.09
CA ALA A 282 5.75 5.61 -18.34
C ALA A 282 4.87 6.55 -19.15
N LEU A 283 4.88 7.86 -18.82
CA LEU A 283 4.11 8.84 -19.59
C LEU A 283 4.51 8.88 -21.07
N ALA A 284 5.81 8.80 -21.36
CA ALA A 284 6.36 8.87 -22.70
C ALA A 284 6.21 7.56 -23.50
N ARG A 285 6.22 6.41 -22.82
CA ARG A 285 6.41 5.09 -23.46
C ARG A 285 5.18 4.17 -23.39
N THR A 286 4.15 4.53 -22.61
CA THR A 286 2.93 3.72 -22.47
C THR A 286 1.70 4.47 -23.03
N ARG A 287 0.66 3.71 -23.40
CA ARG A 287 -0.59 4.27 -23.97
C ARG A 287 -1.72 4.30 -22.94
N THR A 288 -1.88 3.26 -22.16
CA THR A 288 -3.06 3.03 -21.30
C THR A 288 -2.71 2.91 -19.83
N LEU A 289 -1.53 2.38 -19.49
CA LEU A 289 -1.09 2.18 -18.11
C LEU A 289 -1.02 3.52 -17.37
N SER A 290 -1.72 3.59 -16.24
CA SER A 290 -1.59 4.72 -15.32
C SER A 290 -0.61 4.34 -14.22
N VAL A 291 0.47 5.10 -14.09
CA VAL A 291 1.44 4.93 -13.00
C VAL A 291 1.16 5.98 -11.93
N TYR A 292 1.07 5.54 -10.69
CA TYR A 292 0.83 6.36 -9.51
C TYR A 292 1.98 6.22 -8.53
N TYR A 293 2.60 7.32 -8.16
CA TYR A 293 3.63 7.38 -7.13
C TYR A 293 3.01 7.78 -5.79
N CYS A 294 3.00 6.84 -4.86
CA CYS A 294 2.58 6.99 -3.47
C CYS A 294 3.83 7.15 -2.59
N SER A 295 4.33 8.38 -2.47
CA SER A 295 5.53 8.71 -1.71
C SER A 295 5.34 8.51 -0.19
N CYS A 296 6.43 8.56 0.57
CA CYS A 296 6.37 8.65 2.04
C CYS A 296 5.56 9.86 2.50
N GLY A 297 5.69 11.01 1.80
CA GLY A 297 4.88 12.20 2.07
C GLY A 297 3.38 11.99 1.82
N THR A 298 3.03 11.26 0.76
CA THR A 298 1.63 10.86 0.51
C THR A 298 1.08 9.97 1.61
N GLN A 299 1.86 8.98 2.04
CA GLN A 299 1.45 8.04 3.08
C GLN A 299 1.29 8.72 4.44
N GLU A 300 2.17 9.67 4.77
CA GLU A 300 2.05 10.52 5.96
C GLU A 300 0.77 11.37 5.92
N LEU A 301 0.42 11.95 4.77
CA LEU A 301 -0.82 12.69 4.56
C LEU A 301 -2.06 11.81 4.76
N ILE A 302 -2.05 10.58 4.25
CA ILE A 302 -3.11 9.60 4.43
C ILE A 302 -3.28 9.27 5.91
N ALA A 303 -2.18 8.99 6.62
CA ALA A 303 -2.19 8.68 8.05
C ALA A 303 -2.73 9.85 8.88
N ALA A 304 -2.30 11.08 8.60
CA ALA A 304 -2.80 12.29 9.26
C ALA A 304 -4.32 12.47 9.07
N ARG A 305 -4.82 12.29 7.84
CA ARG A 305 -6.25 12.39 7.52
C ARG A 305 -7.06 11.27 8.18
N GLY A 306 -6.55 10.05 8.18
CA GLY A 306 -7.18 8.90 8.85
C GLY A 306 -7.30 9.14 10.35
N LEU A 307 -6.23 9.58 11.01
CA LEU A 307 -6.23 9.90 12.45
C LEU A 307 -7.19 11.05 12.79
N ALA A 308 -7.22 12.11 12.00
CA ALA A 308 -8.13 13.23 12.20
C ALA A 308 -9.61 12.79 12.09
N ARG A 309 -9.93 11.86 11.20
CA ARG A 309 -11.28 11.27 11.11
C ARG A 309 -11.60 10.39 12.31
N ARG A 310 -10.66 9.54 12.74
CA ARG A 310 -10.82 8.69 13.92
C ARG A 310 -11.15 9.51 15.14
N ARG A 311 -10.44 10.62 15.39
CA ARG A 311 -10.72 11.55 16.51
C ARG A 311 -12.13 12.14 16.43
N ARG A 312 -12.59 12.60 15.27
CA ARG A 312 -13.95 13.13 15.09
C ARG A 312 -15.02 12.09 15.41
N ASN A 313 -14.88 10.88 14.89
CA ASN A 313 -15.86 9.81 15.14
C ASN A 313 -15.92 9.39 16.61
N LEU A 314 -14.84 9.53 17.38
CA LEU A 314 -14.84 9.30 18.83
C LEU A 314 -15.54 10.42 19.61
N THR A 315 -15.39 11.69 19.21
CA THR A 315 -16.08 12.82 19.82
C THR A 315 -17.58 12.81 19.52
N ASP A 316 -17.99 12.42 18.32
CA ASP A 316 -19.40 12.31 17.92
C ASP A 316 -20.12 11.13 18.62
N ALA A 317 -19.38 10.10 19.05
CA ALA A 317 -19.93 8.95 19.76
C ALA A 317 -20.15 9.21 21.27
N HIS A 318 -19.56 10.27 21.83
CA HIS A 318 -19.73 10.73 23.21
C HIS A 318 -19.96 12.26 23.21
N PRO A 319 -21.17 12.75 22.84
CA PRO A 319 -21.51 14.13 23.07
C PRO A 319 -21.53 14.35 24.60
N GLN A 320 -20.76 15.34 25.08
CA GLN A 320 -20.73 15.76 26.49
C GLN A 320 -22.09 16.29 26.90
#